data_da6bbacf624e884ffb4ee7a4e988194c
#
_entry.id   da6bbacf624e884ffb4ee7a4e988194c
#
_cell.length_a   1.000
_cell.length_b   1.000
_cell.length_c   1.000
_cell.angle_alpha   90.00
_cell.angle_beta   90.00
_cell.angle_gamma   90.00
#
_symmetry.space_group_name_H-M   'P 1'
#
loop_
_entity.id
_entity.type
_entity.pdbx_description
1 polymer ?
#
loop_
_entity_poly.entity_id
_entity_poly.type
_entity_poly.pdbx_seq_one_letter_code
_entity_poly.pdbx_strand_id
1 'polypeptide(L)'
;MEVNLKREAIQYCTPVYSDTLSREETLETVVSDTLPDIARILDVDAAVYLRSKTLQQGSIRIEGSIRGTVLYIGEDSERLQRIEAELPVSFSAEAEGTEDTDILAANLCVSSADARLLNPRKIQFRAGVCAAVAAYRSVTAELPTEAEPTPGLYTLTDTKTVSFLSGIEEKSFLVSDEAELPAGCPPMEKLLCYSHTETVEELKQVGGKMILQGTVRLDTLYLTAGDDALQQQSFRIPFSQILDIANGKAELSTVILTSGGCYLEPLSGSDGITSLHLELHLCAQTLCRSETEIRYIADAYSLKNACRLKTDVIRTLNTARASVLRQSVRETLEAPDSPKEIVYTRVTAAFPVRTENGASENICVRVLYRTQRGSLSSMSRVLTLTFEGGGAAGMTLPETARFGEVYAAAGDGAVELRCPVELSLDAADVSELTYVSQMELEERETADETERPSLIVIRLGEESLWTVAKKFGSTRELIESANPGPVNPGDLILIPHGR
;
A
#
# COMPACT_ATOMS: atom_id res chain seq x y z
N MET A 1 -1.90 -20.18 -43.93
CA MET A 1 -2.97 -20.92 -43.19
C MET A 1 -2.78 -20.64 -41.71
N GLU A 2 -3.80 -20.15 -41.04
CA GLU A 2 -3.77 -19.97 -39.59
C GLU A 2 -3.91 -21.33 -38.88
N VAL A 3 -3.10 -21.54 -37.83
CA VAL A 3 -3.15 -22.75 -37.03
C VAL A 3 -4.18 -22.56 -35.92
N ASN A 4 -5.07 -23.49 -35.74
CA ASN A 4 -6.05 -23.45 -34.69
C ASN A 4 -5.38 -23.80 -33.33
N LEU A 5 -5.60 -22.96 -32.32
CA LEU A 5 -4.97 -23.07 -30.99
C LEU A 5 -6.06 -23.25 -29.93
N LYS A 6 -5.91 -24.29 -29.10
CA LYS A 6 -6.70 -24.43 -27.89
C LYS A 6 -6.18 -23.45 -26.84
N ARG A 7 -7.11 -22.72 -26.20
CA ARG A 7 -6.77 -21.62 -25.28
C ARG A 7 -7.38 -21.86 -23.90
N GLU A 8 -6.67 -21.37 -22.89
CA GLU A 8 -7.17 -21.29 -21.52
C GLU A 8 -7.19 -19.81 -21.10
N ALA A 9 -8.35 -19.39 -20.55
CA ALA A 9 -8.54 -18.02 -20.10
C ALA A 9 -8.03 -17.83 -18.67
N ILE A 10 -7.26 -16.76 -18.45
CA ILE A 10 -6.79 -16.33 -17.14
C ILE A 10 -7.25 -14.91 -16.90
N GLN A 11 -7.93 -14.68 -15.77
CA GLN A 11 -8.32 -13.34 -15.33
C GLN A 11 -7.38 -12.85 -14.24
N TYR A 12 -6.91 -11.62 -14.39
CA TYR A 12 -6.05 -10.94 -13.42
C TYR A 12 -6.22 -9.44 -13.50
N CYS A 13 -5.77 -8.72 -12.46
CA CYS A 13 -5.71 -7.27 -12.46
C CYS A 13 -4.27 -6.81 -12.71
N THR A 14 -4.11 -5.77 -13.48
CA THR A 14 -2.83 -5.10 -13.72
C THR A 14 -2.91 -3.64 -13.31
N PRO A 15 -1.88 -3.10 -12.64
CA PRO A 15 -1.84 -1.67 -12.36
C PRO A 15 -1.64 -0.91 -13.68
N VAL A 16 -2.45 0.13 -13.90
CA VAL A 16 -2.41 0.99 -15.09
C VAL A 16 -1.98 2.42 -14.76
N TYR A 17 -2.19 2.85 -13.52
CA TYR A 17 -1.80 4.17 -13.05
C TYR A 17 -1.48 4.14 -11.55
N SER A 18 -0.49 4.91 -11.11
CA SER A 18 -0.29 5.23 -9.70
C SER A 18 0.43 6.55 -9.53
N ASP A 19 0.01 7.33 -8.54
CA ASP A 19 0.60 8.63 -8.22
C ASP A 19 0.37 8.98 -6.75
N THR A 20 1.16 9.95 -6.25
CA THR A 20 0.97 10.56 -4.93
C THR A 20 0.82 12.06 -5.09
N LEU A 21 -0.39 12.53 -4.87
CA LEU A 21 -0.76 13.94 -4.97
C LEU A 21 -0.58 14.61 -3.62
N SER A 22 -0.08 15.85 -3.61
CA SER A 22 0.10 16.63 -2.39
C SER A 22 -0.65 17.94 -2.50
N ARG A 23 -1.26 18.36 -1.40
CA ARG A 23 -1.97 19.65 -1.31
C ARG A 23 -1.87 20.24 0.07
N GLU A 24 -1.80 21.56 0.14
CA GLU A 24 -1.87 22.32 1.36
C GLU A 24 -3.19 23.10 1.38
N GLU A 25 -3.95 22.95 2.47
CA GLU A 25 -5.18 23.68 2.71
C GLU A 25 -5.04 24.59 3.91
N THR A 26 -5.66 25.75 3.83
CA THR A 26 -5.55 26.80 4.85
C THR A 26 -6.95 27.30 5.23
N LEU A 27 -7.20 27.46 6.52
CA LEU A 27 -8.43 28.03 7.07
C LEU A 27 -8.11 29.10 8.10
N GLU A 28 -8.74 30.24 7.97
CA GLU A 28 -8.79 31.24 9.06
C GLU A 28 -10.02 30.98 9.92
N THR A 29 -9.81 30.79 11.20
CA THR A 29 -10.90 30.57 12.16
C THR A 29 -10.82 31.53 13.34
N VAL A 30 -11.96 31.86 13.90
CA VAL A 30 -12.11 32.79 15.03
C VAL A 30 -12.42 31.97 16.28
N VAL A 31 -11.79 32.33 17.39
CA VAL A 31 -12.08 31.74 18.70
C VAL A 31 -13.52 32.05 19.10
N SER A 32 -14.28 31.05 19.58
CA SER A 32 -15.63 31.24 20.09
C SER A 32 -15.63 32.25 21.24
N ASP A 33 -16.69 33.09 21.32
CA ASP A 33 -16.85 34.09 22.40
C ASP A 33 -16.89 33.48 23.79
N THR A 34 -17.17 32.19 23.89
CA THR A 34 -17.16 31.43 25.15
C THR A 34 -15.76 31.01 25.62
N LEU A 35 -14.75 31.18 24.78
CA LEU A 35 -13.37 30.80 25.06
C LEU A 35 -12.48 32.04 25.25
N PRO A 36 -11.43 31.94 26.09
CA PRO A 36 -10.51 33.04 26.31
C PRO A 36 -9.68 33.37 25.09
N ASP A 37 -9.17 34.60 25.03
CA ASP A 37 -8.22 35.04 24.00
C ASP A 37 -6.95 34.21 24.04
N ILE A 38 -6.33 33.99 22.90
CA ILE A 38 -5.14 33.16 22.77
C ILE A 38 -3.90 33.92 23.21
N ALA A 39 -3.25 33.47 24.26
CA ALA A 39 -1.90 33.93 24.63
C ALA A 39 -0.83 33.20 23.80
N ARG A 40 -0.95 31.87 23.67
CA ARG A 40 0.04 31.03 22.98
C ARG A 40 -0.55 29.74 22.46
N ILE A 41 -0.26 29.36 21.21
CA ILE A 41 -0.53 28.03 20.66
C ILE A 41 0.53 27.07 21.17
N LEU A 42 0.10 25.88 21.62
CA LEU A 42 0.99 24.83 22.12
C LEU A 42 1.11 23.66 21.15
N ASP A 43 -0.01 23.14 20.66
CA ASP A 43 0.02 22.00 19.74
C ASP A 43 -1.01 22.15 18.64
N VAL A 44 -0.72 21.54 17.50
CA VAL A 44 -1.60 21.55 16.33
C VAL A 44 -1.66 20.15 15.77
N ASP A 45 -2.86 19.62 15.59
CA ASP A 45 -3.10 18.31 14.99
C ASP A 45 -4.01 18.40 13.78
N ALA A 46 -3.88 17.40 12.90
CA ALA A 46 -4.82 17.19 11.81
C ALA A 46 -5.06 15.70 11.57
N ALA A 47 -6.28 15.36 11.20
CA ALA A 47 -6.68 14.08 10.66
C ALA A 47 -7.35 14.31 9.30
N VAL A 48 -7.16 13.40 8.35
CA VAL A 48 -7.80 13.46 7.02
C VAL A 48 -8.69 12.26 6.80
N TYR A 49 -9.84 12.47 6.19
CA TYR A 49 -10.87 11.47 5.95
C TYR A 49 -11.22 11.45 4.47
N LEU A 50 -11.23 10.25 3.87
CA LEU A 50 -11.65 10.04 2.49
C LEU A 50 -13.18 10.05 2.40
N ARG A 51 -13.75 10.96 1.63
CA ARG A 51 -15.20 11.06 1.42
C ARG A 51 -15.66 10.37 0.15
N SER A 52 -14.96 10.63 -0.95
CA SER A 52 -15.22 9.99 -2.23
C SER A 52 -13.98 9.89 -3.09
N LYS A 53 -13.99 8.92 -4.02
CA LYS A 53 -13.00 8.75 -5.06
C LYS A 53 -13.70 8.38 -6.35
N THR A 54 -13.32 9.03 -7.45
CA THR A 54 -13.91 8.78 -8.78
C THR A 54 -12.83 8.76 -9.84
N LEU A 55 -13.02 7.89 -10.83
CA LEU A 55 -12.25 7.81 -12.05
C LEU A 55 -13.19 7.92 -13.22
N GLN A 56 -13.07 8.96 -14.01
CA GLN A 56 -13.91 9.21 -15.19
C GLN A 56 -13.10 9.88 -16.29
N GLN A 57 -13.22 9.37 -17.51
CA GLN A 57 -12.62 9.94 -18.72
C GLN A 57 -11.12 10.24 -18.58
N GLY A 58 -10.37 9.34 -17.93
CA GLY A 58 -8.94 9.51 -17.69
C GLY A 58 -8.59 10.56 -16.62
N SER A 59 -9.57 10.99 -15.82
CA SER A 59 -9.37 11.91 -14.71
C SER A 59 -9.72 11.26 -13.38
N ILE A 60 -8.82 11.37 -12.42
CA ILE A 60 -9.03 10.96 -11.02
C ILE A 60 -9.42 12.18 -10.21
N ARG A 61 -10.46 12.01 -9.38
CA ARG A 61 -10.86 12.97 -8.38
C ARG A 61 -11.01 12.30 -7.02
N ILE A 62 -10.36 12.87 -6.02
CA ILE A 62 -10.43 12.44 -4.61
C ILE A 62 -10.98 13.59 -3.81
N GLU A 63 -12.01 13.34 -3.01
CA GLU A 63 -12.59 14.31 -2.10
C GLU A 63 -12.45 13.82 -0.65
N GLY A 64 -12.07 14.71 0.23
CA GLY A 64 -11.88 14.43 1.64
C GLY A 64 -12.25 15.59 2.53
N SER A 65 -12.17 15.37 3.83
CA SER A 65 -12.25 16.43 4.85
C SER A 65 -11.06 16.33 5.80
N ILE A 66 -10.57 17.49 6.19
CA ILE A 66 -9.51 17.64 7.18
C ILE A 66 -10.14 18.11 8.48
N ARG A 67 -9.89 17.42 9.59
CA ARG A 67 -10.20 17.88 10.93
C ARG A 67 -8.92 18.35 11.60
N GLY A 68 -8.85 19.64 11.92
CA GLY A 68 -7.76 20.25 12.66
C GLY A 68 -8.14 20.42 14.13
N THR A 69 -7.15 20.23 15.01
CA THR A 69 -7.26 20.50 16.45
C THR A 69 -6.10 21.40 16.85
N VAL A 70 -6.38 22.56 17.43
CA VAL A 70 -5.37 23.49 17.94
C VAL A 70 -5.51 23.60 19.44
N LEU A 71 -4.45 23.28 20.17
CA LEU A 71 -4.35 23.42 21.62
C LEU A 71 -3.61 24.70 21.95
N TYR A 72 -4.20 25.51 22.85
CA TYR A 72 -3.64 26.81 23.22
C TYR A 72 -3.84 27.15 24.70
N ILE A 73 -3.05 28.07 25.18
CA ILE A 73 -3.21 28.71 26.51
C ILE A 73 -3.91 30.04 26.30
N GLY A 74 -4.93 30.31 27.12
CA GLY A 74 -5.62 31.60 27.16
C GLY A 74 -4.86 32.68 27.92
N GLU A 75 -5.18 33.97 27.67
CA GLU A 75 -4.54 35.09 28.37
C GLU A 75 -4.82 35.12 29.87
N ASP A 76 -6.02 34.69 30.28
CA ASP A 76 -6.50 34.82 31.66
C ASP A 76 -6.21 33.57 32.53
N SER A 77 -5.68 32.51 31.97
CA SER A 77 -5.42 31.26 32.69
C SER A 77 -4.38 30.40 32.01
N GLU A 78 -3.62 29.63 32.79
CA GLU A 78 -2.72 28.58 32.24
C GLU A 78 -3.48 27.29 31.81
N ARG A 79 -4.81 27.35 31.77
CA ARG A 79 -5.64 26.20 31.40
C ARG A 79 -5.60 25.95 29.88
N LEU A 80 -5.34 24.71 29.51
CA LEU A 80 -5.30 24.32 28.12
C LEU A 80 -6.71 24.34 27.49
N GLN A 81 -6.82 24.98 26.35
CA GLN A 81 -8.04 25.11 25.56
C GLN A 81 -7.88 24.48 24.17
N ARG A 82 -9.02 24.22 23.52
CA ARG A 82 -9.09 23.61 22.21
C ARG A 82 -9.89 24.46 21.23
N ILE A 83 -9.37 24.57 20.00
CA ILE A 83 -10.12 25.02 18.82
C ILE A 83 -10.17 23.86 17.83
N GLU A 84 -11.33 23.62 17.26
CA GLU A 84 -11.52 22.69 16.17
C GLU A 84 -11.69 23.44 14.85
N ALA A 85 -11.11 22.91 13.79
CA ALA A 85 -11.23 23.40 12.42
C ALA A 85 -11.60 22.24 11.51
N GLU A 86 -12.54 22.45 10.62
CA GLU A 86 -12.92 21.48 9.60
C GLU A 86 -12.90 22.15 8.23
N LEU A 87 -12.24 21.52 7.27
CA LEU A 87 -12.11 22.06 5.91
C LEU A 87 -12.11 20.93 4.88
N PRO A 88 -12.72 21.16 3.69
CA PRO A 88 -12.67 20.19 2.62
C PRO A 88 -11.28 20.15 1.97
N VAL A 89 -10.93 19.01 1.40
CA VAL A 89 -9.79 18.84 0.53
C VAL A 89 -10.19 18.09 -0.72
N SER A 90 -9.68 18.53 -1.88
CA SER A 90 -9.96 17.88 -3.16
C SER A 90 -8.67 17.78 -3.97
N PHE A 91 -8.41 16.60 -4.53
CA PHE A 91 -7.31 16.35 -5.46
C PHE A 91 -7.88 16.00 -6.82
N SER A 92 -7.21 16.42 -7.87
CA SER A 92 -7.50 16.04 -9.25
C SER A 92 -6.20 15.73 -9.97
N ALA A 93 -6.19 14.65 -10.76
CA ALA A 93 -5.06 14.26 -11.59
C ALA A 93 -5.54 13.73 -12.94
N GLU A 94 -4.78 14.00 -13.99
CA GLU A 94 -4.95 13.32 -15.26
C GLU A 94 -4.26 11.95 -15.18
N ALA A 95 -5.02 10.91 -15.45
CA ALA A 95 -4.57 9.52 -15.39
C ALA A 95 -4.63 8.91 -16.80
N GLU A 96 -3.67 9.30 -17.63
CA GLU A 96 -3.57 8.82 -19.01
C GLU A 96 -3.53 7.28 -19.08
N GLY A 97 -4.27 6.72 -20.01
CA GLY A 97 -4.33 5.27 -20.22
C GLY A 97 -5.33 4.53 -19.32
N THR A 98 -6.01 5.23 -18.39
CA THR A 98 -7.09 4.65 -17.59
C THR A 98 -8.43 4.67 -18.31
N GLU A 99 -9.31 3.76 -17.93
CA GLU A 99 -10.68 3.62 -18.42
C GLU A 99 -11.68 3.74 -17.25
N ASP A 100 -12.92 4.12 -17.53
CA ASP A 100 -13.97 4.28 -16.50
C ASP A 100 -14.30 2.96 -15.76
N THR A 101 -13.91 1.82 -16.34
CA THR A 101 -14.07 0.47 -15.76
C THR A 101 -12.92 0.06 -14.85
N ASP A 102 -11.83 0.82 -14.81
CA ASP A 102 -10.69 0.52 -13.96
C ASP A 102 -11.05 0.77 -12.49
N ILE A 103 -10.50 -0.07 -11.61
CA ILE A 103 -10.77 0.00 -10.17
C ILE A 103 -9.81 1.00 -9.55
N LEU A 104 -10.33 2.07 -8.95
CA LEU A 104 -9.54 3.08 -8.26
C LEU A 104 -9.39 2.74 -6.79
N ALA A 105 -8.16 2.62 -6.31
CA ALA A 105 -7.81 2.57 -4.89
C ALA A 105 -7.16 3.90 -4.47
N ALA A 106 -7.40 4.32 -3.21
CA ALA A 106 -6.85 5.56 -2.69
C ALA A 106 -6.57 5.46 -1.18
N ASN A 107 -5.52 6.13 -0.73
CA ASN A 107 -5.20 6.30 0.68
C ASN A 107 -4.81 7.76 0.94
N LEU A 108 -5.11 8.28 2.13
CA LEU A 108 -4.83 9.65 2.52
C LEU A 108 -3.97 9.69 3.77
N CYS A 109 -3.04 10.65 3.84
CA CYS A 109 -2.33 10.94 5.08
C CYS A 109 -2.10 12.45 5.25
N VAL A 110 -1.93 12.88 6.49
CA VAL A 110 -1.49 14.23 6.82
C VAL A 110 0.03 14.27 6.79
N SER A 111 0.60 15.14 5.99
CA SER A 111 2.06 15.36 5.90
C SER A 111 2.56 16.44 6.85
N SER A 112 1.71 17.42 7.15
CA SER A 112 2.03 18.52 8.09
C SER A 112 0.76 19.13 8.67
N ALA A 113 0.87 19.69 9.88
CA ALA A 113 -0.17 20.54 10.46
C ALA A 113 0.49 21.66 11.25
N ASP A 114 0.01 22.88 11.07
CA ASP A 114 0.52 24.07 11.72
C ASP A 114 -0.60 25.10 11.97
N ALA A 115 -0.43 25.98 12.95
CA ALA A 115 -1.34 27.09 13.16
C ALA A 115 -0.57 28.35 13.54
N ARG A 116 -0.99 29.45 12.97
CA ARG A 116 -0.40 30.77 13.18
C ARG A 116 -1.40 31.70 13.83
N LEU A 117 -0.98 32.38 14.89
CA LEU A 117 -1.77 33.42 15.52
C LEU A 117 -1.77 34.68 14.64
N LEU A 118 -2.94 35.13 14.20
CA LEU A 118 -3.12 36.37 13.46
C LEU A 118 -3.43 37.54 14.42
N ASN A 119 -4.25 37.29 15.41
CA ASN A 119 -4.52 38.14 16.54
C ASN A 119 -5.07 37.26 17.72
N PRO A 120 -5.25 37.79 18.95
CA PRO A 120 -5.68 36.97 20.10
C PRO A 120 -6.99 36.17 19.91
N ARG A 121 -7.80 36.56 18.94
CA ARG A 121 -9.07 35.89 18.64
C ARG A 121 -9.12 35.21 17.29
N LYS A 122 -8.02 35.21 16.51
CA LYS A 122 -8.03 34.64 15.16
C LYS A 122 -6.75 33.89 14.87
N ILE A 123 -6.89 32.67 14.39
CA ILE A 123 -5.80 31.83 13.92
C ILE A 123 -5.93 31.52 12.44
N GLN A 124 -4.79 31.27 11.80
CA GLN A 124 -4.70 30.63 10.50
C GLN A 124 -4.22 29.19 10.73
N PHE A 125 -5.10 28.23 10.51
CA PHE A 125 -4.76 26.80 10.51
C PHE A 125 -4.35 26.37 9.12
N ARG A 126 -3.33 25.52 9.01
CA ARG A 126 -2.79 24.98 7.78
C ARG A 126 -2.49 23.50 7.92
N ALA A 127 -2.90 22.71 6.91
CA ALA A 127 -2.62 21.29 6.86
C ALA A 127 -2.13 20.88 5.47
N GLY A 128 -0.99 20.21 5.43
CA GLY A 128 -0.52 19.49 4.25
C GLY A 128 -1.10 18.08 4.24
N VAL A 129 -1.64 17.68 3.12
CA VAL A 129 -2.26 16.37 2.93
C VAL A 129 -1.73 15.72 1.66
N CYS A 130 -1.49 14.43 1.72
CA CYS A 130 -1.13 13.61 0.57
C CYS A 130 -2.24 12.60 0.28
N ALA A 131 -2.51 12.39 -1.02
CA ALA A 131 -3.40 11.36 -1.53
C ALA A 131 -2.58 10.42 -2.43
N ALA A 132 -2.40 9.18 -1.99
CA ALA A 132 -1.87 8.13 -2.83
C ALA A 132 -3.03 7.47 -3.57
N VAL A 133 -2.88 7.31 -4.89
CA VAL A 133 -3.90 6.75 -5.77
C VAL A 133 -3.29 5.68 -6.67
N ALA A 134 -4.05 4.61 -6.92
CA ALA A 134 -3.67 3.58 -7.87
C ALA A 134 -4.91 3.08 -8.62
N ALA A 135 -4.81 2.94 -9.94
CA ALA A 135 -5.87 2.37 -10.77
C ALA A 135 -5.43 1.03 -11.35
N TYR A 136 -6.36 0.07 -11.36
CA TYR A 136 -6.12 -1.30 -11.76
C TYR A 136 -7.15 -1.74 -12.78
N ARG A 137 -6.68 -2.37 -13.86
CA ARG A 137 -7.51 -2.93 -14.91
C ARG A 137 -7.67 -4.42 -14.75
N SER A 138 -8.91 -4.89 -14.85
CA SER A 138 -9.18 -6.32 -14.98
C SER A 138 -8.90 -6.75 -16.43
N VAL A 139 -8.05 -7.74 -16.62
CA VAL A 139 -7.62 -8.26 -17.93
C VAL A 139 -7.94 -9.75 -17.98
N THR A 140 -8.45 -10.18 -19.14
CA THR A 140 -8.57 -11.60 -19.49
C THR A 140 -7.54 -11.91 -20.57
N ALA A 141 -6.54 -12.75 -20.26
CA ALA A 141 -5.59 -13.26 -21.22
C ALA A 141 -5.99 -14.68 -21.64
N GLU A 142 -6.03 -14.93 -22.94
CA GLU A 142 -6.25 -16.26 -23.51
C GLU A 142 -4.92 -16.88 -23.93
N LEU A 143 -4.42 -17.81 -23.12
CA LEU A 143 -3.14 -18.48 -23.35
C LEU A 143 -3.32 -19.72 -24.22
N PRO A 144 -2.68 -19.79 -25.39
CA PRO A 144 -2.61 -21.02 -26.18
C PRO A 144 -1.82 -22.10 -25.43
N THR A 145 -2.47 -23.23 -25.18
CA THR A 145 -1.89 -24.37 -24.47
C THR A 145 -1.52 -25.52 -25.40
N GLU A 146 -2.24 -25.67 -26.53
CA GLU A 146 -2.02 -26.73 -27.51
C GLU A 146 -2.34 -26.18 -28.91
N ALA A 147 -1.61 -26.67 -29.92
CA ALA A 147 -1.94 -26.44 -31.32
C ALA A 147 -2.62 -27.67 -31.91
N GLU A 148 -3.57 -27.50 -32.84
CA GLU A 148 -4.11 -28.62 -33.58
C GLU A 148 -3.00 -29.39 -34.32
N PRO A 149 -3.05 -30.72 -34.31
CA PRO A 149 -2.06 -31.55 -34.96
C PRO A 149 -1.92 -31.19 -36.47
N THR A 150 -0.83 -30.57 -36.81
CA THR A 150 -0.51 -30.15 -38.18
C THR A 150 0.78 -30.84 -38.63
N PRO A 151 0.81 -31.52 -39.78
CA PRO A 151 1.98 -32.25 -40.25
C PRO A 151 3.21 -31.35 -40.38
N GLY A 152 4.28 -31.71 -39.64
CA GLY A 152 5.55 -30.98 -39.64
C GLY A 152 5.57 -29.74 -38.75
N LEU A 153 4.52 -29.43 -38.01
CA LEU A 153 4.51 -28.37 -37.00
C LEU A 153 4.97 -28.95 -35.64
N TYR A 154 5.87 -28.25 -34.99
CA TYR A 154 6.38 -28.55 -33.66
C TYR A 154 6.16 -27.35 -32.75
N THR A 155 5.68 -27.59 -31.53
CA THR A 155 5.43 -26.57 -30.51
C THR A 155 6.24 -26.85 -29.25
N LEU A 156 6.83 -25.82 -28.68
CA LEU A 156 7.43 -25.85 -27.35
C LEU A 156 6.40 -25.35 -26.35
N THR A 157 5.86 -26.26 -25.56
CA THR A 157 4.98 -25.90 -24.47
C THR A 157 5.79 -25.83 -23.17
N ASP A 158 5.60 -24.77 -22.42
CA ASP A 158 6.21 -24.58 -21.13
C ASP A 158 5.15 -24.42 -20.05
N THR A 159 5.54 -24.69 -18.81
CA THR A 159 4.67 -24.59 -17.64
C THR A 159 5.38 -23.78 -16.57
N LYS A 160 4.72 -22.73 -16.08
CA LYS A 160 5.30 -21.83 -15.09
C LYS A 160 4.30 -21.48 -14.01
N THR A 161 4.71 -21.55 -12.74
CA THR A 161 3.95 -20.98 -11.64
C THR A 161 4.14 -19.46 -11.65
N VAL A 162 3.04 -18.74 -11.71
CA VAL A 162 2.99 -17.29 -11.76
C VAL A 162 2.05 -16.76 -10.70
N SER A 163 2.36 -15.61 -10.17
CA SER A 163 1.53 -14.89 -9.22
C SER A 163 0.85 -13.71 -9.92
N PHE A 164 -0.42 -13.51 -9.62
CA PHE A 164 -1.24 -12.43 -10.16
C PHE A 164 -1.96 -11.69 -9.04
N LEU A 165 -2.28 -10.42 -9.31
CA LEU A 165 -3.33 -9.73 -8.59
C LEU A 165 -4.67 -10.27 -9.12
N SER A 166 -5.31 -11.15 -8.37
CA SER A 166 -6.54 -11.85 -8.79
C SER A 166 -7.78 -10.97 -8.71
N GLY A 167 -7.74 -9.90 -7.91
CA GLY A 167 -8.80 -8.93 -7.80
C GLY A 167 -8.54 -7.88 -6.73
N ILE A 168 -9.37 -6.84 -6.78
CA ILE A 168 -9.41 -5.79 -5.78
C ILE A 168 -10.84 -5.65 -5.32
N GLU A 169 -11.03 -5.78 -4.02
CA GLU A 169 -12.35 -5.67 -3.39
C GLU A 169 -12.35 -4.51 -2.41
N GLU A 170 -13.51 -3.88 -2.28
CA GLU A 170 -13.70 -2.76 -1.38
C GLU A 170 -14.91 -2.98 -0.50
N LYS A 171 -14.78 -2.73 0.79
CA LYS A 171 -15.87 -2.78 1.75
C LYS A 171 -15.78 -1.65 2.74
N SER A 172 -16.83 -0.83 2.79
CA SER A 172 -17.02 0.15 3.85
C SER A 172 -17.79 -0.47 5.01
N PHE A 173 -17.38 -0.12 6.24
CA PHE A 173 -18.03 -0.56 7.47
C PHE A 173 -17.83 0.47 8.59
N LEU A 174 -18.67 0.35 9.61
CA LEU A 174 -18.61 1.17 10.82
C LEU A 174 -18.03 0.36 11.97
N VAL A 175 -17.04 0.93 12.67
CA VAL A 175 -16.62 0.48 14.00
C VAL A 175 -17.29 1.40 15.00
N SER A 176 -18.19 0.85 15.81
CA SER A 176 -18.93 1.59 16.83
C SER A 176 -18.80 0.85 18.15
N ASP A 177 -18.27 1.54 19.16
CA ASP A 177 -18.05 0.96 20.49
C ASP A 177 -17.98 2.07 21.56
N GLU A 178 -18.11 1.66 22.81
CA GLU A 178 -18.00 2.54 23.98
C GLU A 178 -16.68 2.25 24.73
N ALA A 179 -15.81 3.26 24.77
CA ALA A 179 -14.51 3.20 25.46
C ALA A 179 -14.65 3.75 26.87
N GLU A 180 -14.74 2.86 27.86
CA GLU A 180 -14.84 3.22 29.27
C GLU A 180 -13.46 3.58 29.86
N LEU A 181 -13.40 4.60 30.72
CA LEU A 181 -12.19 4.91 31.48
C LEU A 181 -11.85 3.74 32.40
N PRO A 182 -10.55 3.32 32.44
CA PRO A 182 -10.12 2.28 33.39
C PRO A 182 -10.42 2.63 34.84
N ALA A 183 -10.72 1.62 35.62
CA ALA A 183 -10.96 1.80 37.05
C ALA A 183 -9.79 2.52 37.75
N GLY A 184 -10.10 3.60 38.46
CA GLY A 184 -9.11 4.44 39.14
C GLY A 184 -8.60 5.63 38.31
N CYS A 185 -8.94 5.72 37.06
CA CYS A 185 -8.70 6.95 36.26
C CYS A 185 -9.70 8.03 36.70
N PRO A 186 -9.27 9.29 36.90
CA PRO A 186 -10.20 10.37 37.17
C PRO A 186 -11.11 10.64 36.01
N PRO A 187 -12.39 10.98 36.24
CA PRO A 187 -13.31 11.31 35.18
C PRO A 187 -12.84 12.53 34.40
N MET A 188 -13.23 12.59 33.13
CA MET A 188 -12.91 13.74 32.27
C MET A 188 -13.86 14.90 32.57
N GLU A 189 -13.35 16.09 32.65
CA GLU A 189 -14.14 17.31 32.54
C GLU A 189 -14.28 17.71 31.08
N LYS A 190 -13.17 17.66 30.32
CA LYS A 190 -13.12 18.11 28.92
C LYS A 190 -12.13 17.31 28.11
N LEU A 191 -12.59 16.72 27.02
CA LEU A 191 -11.71 16.11 26.00
C LEU A 191 -11.01 17.22 25.21
N LEU A 192 -9.69 17.22 25.17
CA LEU A 192 -8.87 18.24 24.50
C LEU A 192 -8.49 17.82 23.08
N CYS A 193 -7.94 16.64 22.90
CA CYS A 193 -7.66 16.09 21.58
C CYS A 193 -7.74 14.57 21.60
N TYR A 194 -7.88 14.00 20.42
CA TYR A 194 -7.84 12.56 20.21
C TYR A 194 -7.28 12.23 18.83
N SER A 195 -6.70 11.07 18.73
CA SER A 195 -6.26 10.46 17.47
C SER A 195 -6.59 8.97 17.47
N HIS A 196 -6.75 8.41 16.29
CA HIS A 196 -7.00 6.98 16.12
C HIS A 196 -6.00 6.37 15.14
N THR A 197 -5.70 5.10 15.34
CA THR A 197 -4.83 4.31 14.46
C THR A 197 -5.44 2.92 14.34
N GLU A 198 -5.69 2.50 13.11
CA GLU A 198 -6.21 1.18 12.79
C GLU A 198 -5.09 0.22 12.49
N THR A 199 -5.17 -0.96 13.06
CA THR A 199 -4.20 -2.03 12.83
C THR A 199 -4.93 -3.30 12.42
N VAL A 200 -4.54 -3.86 11.28
CA VAL A 200 -4.94 -5.21 10.88
C VAL A 200 -4.06 -6.20 11.65
N GLU A 201 -4.68 -7.04 12.46
CA GLU A 201 -3.99 -8.05 13.28
C GLU A 201 -3.97 -9.41 12.60
N GLU A 202 -5.10 -9.82 12.01
CA GLU A 202 -5.24 -11.10 11.33
C GLU A 202 -6.11 -11.00 10.08
N LEU A 203 -5.65 -11.68 9.03
CA LEU A 203 -6.41 -11.93 7.81
C LEU A 203 -6.54 -13.45 7.64
N LYS A 204 -7.74 -13.99 7.74
CA LYS A 204 -7.98 -15.41 7.64
C LYS A 204 -8.99 -15.74 6.55
N GLN A 205 -8.58 -16.53 5.57
CA GLN A 205 -9.50 -17.01 4.55
C GLN A 205 -10.31 -18.20 5.06
N VAL A 206 -11.62 -18.14 4.86
CA VAL A 206 -12.56 -19.22 5.16
C VAL A 206 -13.50 -19.39 3.96
N GLY A 207 -13.26 -20.42 3.17
CA GLY A 207 -13.96 -20.60 1.89
C GLY A 207 -13.68 -19.46 0.91
N GLY A 208 -14.71 -18.90 0.29
CA GLY A 208 -14.62 -17.77 -0.63
C GLY A 208 -14.66 -16.39 0.06
N LYS A 209 -14.45 -16.32 1.38
CA LYS A 209 -14.49 -15.08 2.15
C LYS A 209 -13.23 -14.91 2.99
N MET A 210 -12.94 -13.68 3.34
CA MET A 210 -11.84 -13.33 4.22
C MET A 210 -12.38 -12.71 5.50
N ILE A 211 -11.90 -13.18 6.64
CA ILE A 211 -12.16 -12.57 7.94
C ILE A 211 -11.02 -11.63 8.24
N LEU A 212 -11.34 -10.35 8.34
CA LEU A 212 -10.46 -9.29 8.78
C LEU A 212 -10.67 -9.08 10.28
N GLN A 213 -9.63 -9.23 11.07
CA GLN A 213 -9.62 -8.84 12.48
C GLN A 213 -8.59 -7.75 12.70
N GLY A 214 -8.95 -6.77 13.52
CA GLY A 214 -8.08 -5.66 13.81
C GLY A 214 -8.48 -4.91 15.07
N THR A 215 -7.70 -3.90 15.38
CA THR A 215 -7.87 -3.06 16.57
C THR A 215 -7.75 -1.60 16.17
N VAL A 216 -8.66 -0.77 16.65
CA VAL A 216 -8.54 0.69 16.65
C VAL A 216 -7.92 1.09 17.98
N ARG A 217 -6.73 1.71 17.94
CA ARG A 217 -6.15 2.41 19.08
C ARG A 217 -6.64 3.84 19.08
N LEU A 218 -7.37 4.23 20.14
CA LEU A 218 -7.84 5.60 20.35
C LEU A 218 -7.00 6.23 21.45
N ASP A 219 -6.18 7.22 21.11
CA ASP A 219 -5.37 7.98 22.06
C ASP A 219 -6.05 9.31 22.36
N THR A 220 -6.21 9.66 23.63
CA THR A 220 -6.91 10.86 24.09
C THR A 220 -6.06 11.65 25.07
N LEU A 221 -6.21 12.98 25.03
CA LEU A 221 -5.73 13.91 26.03
C LEU A 221 -6.93 14.68 26.59
N TYR A 222 -7.09 14.71 27.92
CA TYR A 222 -8.22 15.35 28.56
C TYR A 222 -7.84 16.10 29.84
N LEU A 223 -8.70 17.02 30.26
CA LEU A 223 -8.67 17.62 31.58
C LEU A 223 -9.49 16.78 32.54
N THR A 224 -8.95 16.51 33.71
CA THR A 224 -9.64 15.77 34.78
C THR A 224 -10.64 16.64 35.49
N ALA A 225 -11.76 16.05 35.92
CA ALA A 225 -12.74 16.73 36.73
C ALA A 225 -12.19 17.01 38.12
N GLY A 226 -12.24 18.25 38.57
CA GLY A 226 -11.94 18.69 39.90
C GLY A 226 -10.59 19.37 40.14
N ASP A 227 -9.52 18.97 39.49
CA ASP A 227 -8.17 19.50 39.66
C ASP A 227 -7.51 20.07 38.36
N ASP A 228 -8.23 20.02 37.25
CA ASP A 228 -7.73 20.48 35.95
C ASP A 228 -6.40 19.83 35.50
N ALA A 229 -6.08 18.65 36.03
CA ALA A 229 -4.88 17.94 35.64
C ALA A 229 -5.01 17.42 34.20
N LEU A 230 -3.90 17.37 33.49
CA LEU A 230 -3.85 16.81 32.14
C LEU A 230 -3.57 15.31 32.24
N GLN A 231 -4.43 14.50 31.61
CA GLN A 231 -4.31 13.05 31.59
C GLN A 231 -4.36 12.53 30.16
N GLN A 232 -3.43 11.63 29.83
CA GLN A 232 -3.45 10.86 28.59
C GLN A 232 -4.06 9.48 28.87
N GLN A 233 -4.93 9.02 27.97
CA GLN A 233 -5.50 7.67 28.01
C GLN A 233 -5.56 7.07 26.62
N SER A 234 -5.17 5.78 26.52
CA SER A 234 -5.29 5.00 25.29
C SER A 234 -6.30 3.87 25.48
N PHE A 235 -7.16 3.72 24.48
CA PHE A 235 -8.16 2.65 24.42
C PHE A 235 -7.85 1.74 23.23
N ARG A 236 -8.21 0.46 23.37
CA ARG A 236 -8.11 -0.55 22.31
C ARG A 236 -9.50 -1.08 22.01
N ILE A 237 -9.99 -0.85 20.81
CA ILE A 237 -11.32 -1.22 20.36
C ILE A 237 -11.17 -2.25 19.25
N PRO A 238 -11.47 -3.54 19.52
CA PRO A 238 -11.35 -4.59 18.52
C PRO A 238 -12.48 -4.49 17.50
N PHE A 239 -12.19 -4.87 16.26
CA PHE A 239 -13.19 -5.01 15.23
C PHE A 239 -12.98 -6.28 14.40
N SER A 240 -14.05 -6.80 13.83
CA SER A 240 -14.00 -7.94 12.91
C SER A 240 -14.97 -7.71 11.75
N GLN A 241 -14.49 -8.00 10.53
CA GLN A 241 -15.29 -7.87 9.31
C GLN A 241 -15.09 -9.05 8.38
N ILE A 242 -16.13 -9.38 7.63
CA ILE A 242 -16.07 -10.39 6.58
C ILE A 242 -15.96 -9.65 5.26
N LEU A 243 -14.89 -9.89 4.53
CA LEU A 243 -14.62 -9.33 3.20
C LEU A 243 -14.90 -10.40 2.14
N ASP A 244 -15.38 -9.98 0.99
CA ASP A 244 -15.46 -10.85 -0.18
C ASP A 244 -14.08 -11.01 -0.83
N ILE A 245 -13.87 -12.13 -1.52
CA ILE A 245 -12.63 -12.41 -2.24
C ILE A 245 -12.98 -12.55 -3.71
N ALA A 246 -12.35 -11.75 -4.54
CA ALA A 246 -12.47 -11.90 -5.99
C ALA A 246 -12.08 -13.32 -6.41
N ASN A 247 -12.92 -13.94 -7.24
CA ASN A 247 -12.72 -15.30 -7.75
C ASN A 247 -12.58 -16.42 -6.69
N GLY A 248 -12.92 -16.15 -5.42
CA GLY A 248 -13.00 -17.15 -4.34
C GLY A 248 -11.68 -17.76 -3.89
N LYS A 249 -10.54 -17.35 -4.43
CA LYS A 249 -9.21 -17.82 -4.06
C LYS A 249 -8.25 -16.65 -3.93
N ALA A 250 -7.64 -16.52 -2.76
CA ALA A 250 -6.53 -15.60 -2.54
C ALA A 250 -5.53 -16.28 -1.59
N GLU A 251 -4.30 -16.46 -2.03
CA GLU A 251 -3.25 -17.08 -1.21
C GLU A 251 -2.55 -16.05 -0.34
N LEU A 252 -2.50 -14.83 -0.82
CA LEU A 252 -1.98 -13.69 -0.10
C LEU A 252 -2.87 -12.48 -0.38
N SER A 253 -3.21 -11.75 0.67
CA SER A 253 -3.99 -10.51 0.52
C SER A 253 -3.38 -9.41 1.37
N THR A 254 -3.39 -8.22 0.81
CA THR A 254 -3.04 -6.98 1.53
C THR A 254 -4.32 -6.19 1.71
N VAL A 255 -4.57 -5.71 2.92
CA VAL A 255 -5.72 -4.84 3.22
C VAL A 255 -5.21 -3.49 3.65
N ILE A 256 -5.64 -2.46 2.95
CA ILE A 256 -5.40 -1.05 3.27
C ILE A 256 -6.67 -0.49 3.86
N LEU A 257 -6.57 -0.01 5.10
CA LEU A 257 -7.67 0.64 5.80
C LEU A 257 -7.57 2.14 5.58
N THR A 258 -8.65 2.73 5.10
CA THR A 258 -8.76 4.19 4.93
C THR A 258 -9.95 4.72 5.74
N SER A 259 -9.70 5.76 6.53
CA SER A 259 -10.76 6.36 7.36
C SER A 259 -11.63 7.30 6.53
N GLY A 260 -12.95 7.08 6.58
CA GLY A 260 -13.97 7.92 5.94
C GLY A 260 -14.54 8.99 6.87
N GLY A 261 -14.34 8.86 8.18
CA GLY A 261 -14.80 9.81 9.20
C GLY A 261 -14.70 9.22 10.59
N CYS A 262 -14.48 10.07 11.57
CA CYS A 262 -14.45 9.70 12.99
C CYS A 262 -15.30 10.67 13.80
N TYR A 263 -16.23 10.12 14.54
CA TYR A 263 -17.06 10.84 15.50
C TYR A 263 -16.80 10.27 16.89
N LEU A 264 -16.56 11.15 17.86
CA LEU A 264 -16.29 10.76 19.24
C LEU A 264 -17.14 11.60 20.18
N GLU A 265 -18.10 10.96 20.85
CA GLU A 265 -19.02 11.61 21.77
C GLU A 265 -18.67 11.25 23.23
N PRO A 266 -18.36 12.26 24.06
CA PRO A 266 -18.19 12.05 25.49
C PRO A 266 -19.53 11.74 26.19
N LEU A 267 -19.57 10.66 26.95
CA LEU A 267 -20.75 10.26 27.72
C LEU A 267 -20.54 10.60 29.20
N SER A 268 -21.47 11.41 29.74
CA SER A 268 -21.37 11.94 31.10
C SER A 268 -22.03 11.01 32.12
N GLY A 269 -21.29 10.66 33.19
CA GLY A 269 -21.81 10.07 34.41
C GLY A 269 -22.14 11.12 35.47
N SER A 270 -22.32 10.70 36.73
CA SER A 270 -22.63 11.58 37.86
C SER A 270 -21.51 12.57 38.21
N ASP A 271 -20.25 12.17 37.99
CA ASP A 271 -19.05 12.89 38.44
C ASP A 271 -18.18 13.42 37.30
N GLY A 272 -18.71 13.41 36.08
CA GLY A 272 -18.01 13.84 34.87
C GLY A 272 -18.15 12.83 33.72
N ILE A 273 -17.36 13.00 32.68
CA ILE A 273 -17.32 12.07 31.54
C ILE A 273 -16.54 10.82 31.94
N THR A 274 -17.17 9.65 31.86
CA THR A 274 -16.59 8.36 32.26
C THR A 274 -16.35 7.41 31.09
N SER A 275 -16.95 7.69 29.94
CA SER A 275 -16.77 6.92 28.71
C SER A 275 -16.86 7.78 27.47
N LEU A 276 -16.40 7.23 26.35
CA LEU A 276 -16.41 7.86 25.03
C LEU A 276 -17.07 6.90 24.05
N HIS A 277 -18.13 7.35 23.37
CA HIS A 277 -18.71 6.61 22.27
C HIS A 277 -17.98 6.95 20.97
N LEU A 278 -17.37 5.93 20.35
CA LEU A 278 -16.66 6.04 19.08
C LEU A 278 -17.53 5.53 17.93
N GLU A 279 -17.63 6.33 16.88
CA GLU A 279 -18.08 5.89 15.55
C GLU A 279 -16.98 6.21 14.53
N LEU A 280 -16.36 5.16 13.98
CA LEU A 280 -15.30 5.27 13.00
C LEU A 280 -15.70 4.56 11.71
N HIS A 281 -15.85 5.34 10.65
CA HIS A 281 -16.13 4.83 9.31
C HIS A 281 -14.81 4.40 8.65
N LEU A 282 -14.71 3.12 8.31
CA LEU A 282 -13.56 2.55 7.63
C LEU A 282 -13.93 1.99 6.27
N CYS A 283 -13.01 2.09 5.35
CA CYS A 283 -13.03 1.43 4.06
C CYS A 283 -11.84 0.47 3.98
N ALA A 284 -12.10 -0.83 3.86
CA ALA A 284 -11.09 -1.84 3.60
C ALA A 284 -10.95 -2.03 2.09
N GLN A 285 -9.79 -1.72 1.55
CA GLN A 285 -9.40 -1.97 0.16
C GLN A 285 -8.48 -3.19 0.15
N THR A 286 -8.97 -4.29 -0.41
CA THR A 286 -8.29 -5.59 -0.36
C THR A 286 -7.69 -5.91 -1.72
N LEU A 287 -6.38 -6.06 -1.77
CA LEU A 287 -5.65 -6.54 -2.95
C LEU A 287 -5.43 -8.04 -2.80
N CYS A 288 -6.16 -8.82 -3.57
CA CYS A 288 -6.12 -10.28 -3.55
C CYS A 288 -5.09 -10.80 -4.55
N ARG A 289 -4.20 -11.70 -4.12
CA ARG A 289 -3.21 -12.35 -4.97
C ARG A 289 -3.44 -13.86 -4.96
N SER A 290 -3.23 -14.47 -6.12
CA SER A 290 -3.24 -15.92 -6.25
C SER A 290 -2.04 -16.39 -7.05
N GLU A 291 -1.55 -17.60 -6.73
CA GLU A 291 -0.58 -18.33 -7.53
C GLU A 291 -1.30 -19.36 -8.38
N THR A 292 -0.91 -19.46 -9.64
CA THR A 292 -1.50 -20.41 -10.59
C THR A 292 -0.41 -20.98 -11.47
N GLU A 293 -0.46 -22.27 -11.67
CA GLU A 293 0.34 -22.94 -12.69
C GLU A 293 -0.31 -22.70 -14.05
N ILE A 294 0.41 -22.03 -14.95
CA ILE A 294 -0.04 -21.77 -16.32
C ILE A 294 0.76 -22.56 -17.30
N ARG A 295 0.07 -23.11 -18.29
CA ARG A 295 0.65 -23.79 -19.45
C ARG A 295 0.48 -22.89 -20.68
N TYR A 296 1.51 -22.76 -21.46
CA TYR A 296 1.49 -21.88 -22.64
C TYR A 296 2.45 -22.38 -23.72
N ILE A 297 2.21 -21.98 -24.97
CA ILE A 297 3.15 -22.24 -26.06
C ILE A 297 4.21 -21.12 -26.06
N ALA A 298 5.45 -21.52 -25.73
CA ALA A 298 6.59 -20.62 -25.66
C ALA A 298 7.21 -20.35 -27.02
N ASP A 299 7.20 -21.35 -27.92
CA ASP A 299 7.76 -21.25 -29.28
C ASP A 299 7.16 -22.31 -30.21
N ALA A 300 7.30 -22.11 -31.50
CA ALA A 300 6.92 -23.09 -32.50
C ALA A 300 7.79 -22.95 -33.76
N TYR A 301 7.88 -24.05 -34.53
CA TYR A 301 8.45 -24.04 -35.90
C TYR A 301 7.85 -25.14 -36.73
N SER A 302 7.99 -25.02 -38.06
CA SER A 302 7.58 -26.09 -38.97
C SER A 302 8.73 -26.52 -39.87
N LEU A 303 8.83 -27.82 -40.11
CA LEU A 303 9.79 -28.39 -41.03
C LEU A 303 9.32 -28.22 -42.51
N LYS A 304 8.02 -28.21 -42.75
CA LYS A 304 7.41 -28.15 -44.07
C LYS A 304 7.11 -26.76 -44.55
N ASN A 305 6.68 -25.89 -43.67
CA ASN A 305 6.16 -24.58 -43.99
C ASN A 305 7.03 -23.49 -43.35
N ALA A 306 6.96 -22.28 -43.83
CA ALA A 306 7.43 -21.12 -43.07
C ALA A 306 6.42 -20.85 -41.96
N CYS A 307 6.89 -20.78 -40.73
CA CYS A 307 6.05 -20.54 -39.55
C CYS A 307 6.26 -19.11 -39.07
N ARG A 308 5.20 -18.30 -39.15
CA ARG A 308 5.18 -16.93 -38.55
C ARG A 308 4.48 -16.99 -37.24
N LEU A 309 5.16 -16.48 -36.22
CA LEU A 309 4.66 -16.41 -34.85
C LEU A 309 4.34 -14.98 -34.50
N LYS A 310 3.15 -14.75 -33.92
CA LYS A 310 2.84 -13.53 -33.19
C LYS A 310 2.94 -13.85 -31.72
N THR A 311 3.64 -13.01 -30.97
CA THR A 311 3.81 -13.15 -29.54
C THR A 311 3.11 -12.04 -28.81
N ASP A 312 2.53 -12.35 -27.66
CA ASP A 312 1.97 -11.40 -26.71
C ASP A 312 2.64 -11.60 -25.35
N VAL A 313 2.41 -10.66 -24.45
CA VAL A 313 3.03 -10.62 -23.12
C VAL A 313 1.96 -10.54 -22.06
N ILE A 314 2.04 -11.36 -21.02
CA ILE A 314 1.31 -11.14 -19.78
C ILE A 314 2.24 -10.60 -18.70
N ARG A 315 1.71 -9.68 -17.91
CA ARG A 315 2.42 -9.15 -16.75
C ARG A 315 2.08 -9.99 -15.53
N THR A 316 3.09 -10.58 -14.93
CA THR A 316 2.98 -11.40 -13.73
C THR A 316 3.68 -10.70 -12.57
N LEU A 317 3.27 -11.01 -11.37
CA LEU A 317 3.96 -10.54 -10.18
C LEU A 317 4.96 -11.62 -9.76
N ASN A 318 6.23 -11.25 -9.58
CA ASN A 318 7.10 -12.12 -8.81
C ASN A 318 6.59 -12.12 -7.37
N THR A 319 6.59 -13.28 -6.74
CA THR A 319 6.14 -13.47 -5.36
C THR A 319 6.96 -12.58 -4.42
N ALA A 320 6.59 -11.32 -4.32
CA ALA A 320 7.10 -10.47 -3.28
C ALA A 320 6.15 -10.58 -2.09
N ARG A 321 6.63 -11.19 -1.03
CA ARG A 321 5.98 -11.09 0.27
C ARG A 321 5.97 -9.62 0.67
N ALA A 322 4.85 -9.13 1.19
CA ALA A 322 4.84 -7.86 1.87
C ALA A 322 6.00 -7.84 2.88
N SER A 323 6.95 -6.97 2.67
CA SER A 323 8.10 -6.84 3.57
C SER A 323 7.69 -5.94 4.72
N VAL A 324 7.70 -6.48 5.92
CA VAL A 324 7.50 -5.70 7.13
C VAL A 324 8.87 -5.32 7.68
N LEU A 325 9.22 -4.05 7.53
CA LEU A 325 10.48 -3.49 8.00
C LEU A 325 10.28 -2.93 9.41
N ARG A 326 11.11 -3.34 10.35
CA ARG A 326 11.01 -2.96 11.75
C ARG A 326 12.28 -2.27 12.21
N GLN A 327 12.11 -1.17 12.93
CA GLN A 327 13.21 -0.50 13.62
C GLN A 327 12.71 0.14 14.92
N SER A 328 13.64 0.52 15.78
CA SER A 328 13.35 1.26 17.00
C SER A 328 14.00 2.63 16.90
N VAL A 329 13.18 3.67 16.85
CA VAL A 329 13.65 5.05 16.96
C VAL A 329 14.14 5.28 18.39
N ARG A 330 15.33 5.84 18.52
CA ARG A 330 15.92 6.25 19.80
C ARG A 330 16.62 7.57 19.57
N GLU A 331 16.00 8.65 20.03
CA GLU A 331 16.46 9.99 19.80
C GLU A 331 16.46 10.81 21.07
N THR A 332 17.43 11.71 21.17
CA THR A 332 17.46 12.75 22.20
C THR A 332 17.17 14.07 21.52
N LEU A 333 15.99 14.61 21.79
CA LEU A 333 15.47 15.80 21.13
C LEU A 333 15.68 17.00 22.05
N GLU A 334 16.48 17.97 21.62
CA GLU A 334 16.66 19.22 22.36
C GLU A 334 15.34 19.96 22.53
N ALA A 335 15.01 20.31 23.76
CA ALA A 335 13.81 21.06 24.11
C ALA A 335 14.16 22.53 24.39
N PRO A 336 13.37 23.49 23.88
CA PRO A 336 13.64 24.92 24.07
C PRO A 336 13.59 25.38 25.54
N ASP A 337 12.76 24.72 26.33
CA ASP A 337 12.62 24.92 27.77
C ASP A 337 12.92 23.59 28.47
N SER A 338 13.66 23.64 29.58
CA SER A 338 14.02 22.41 30.30
C SER A 338 12.77 21.63 30.74
N PRO A 339 12.51 20.46 30.15
CA PRO A 339 11.35 19.63 30.49
C PRO A 339 11.52 19.02 31.89
N LYS A 340 10.44 18.94 32.64
CA LYS A 340 10.37 18.29 33.95
C LYS A 340 9.52 17.02 33.89
N GLU A 341 8.41 17.11 33.18
CA GLU A 341 7.40 16.05 33.08
C GLU A 341 6.80 16.04 31.67
N ILE A 342 6.73 14.88 31.06
CA ILE A 342 6.06 14.71 29.78
C ILE A 342 4.56 14.52 30.04
N VAL A 343 3.75 15.36 29.41
CA VAL A 343 2.29 15.32 29.52
C VAL A 343 1.66 14.50 28.40
N TYR A 344 2.14 14.68 27.17
CA TYR A 344 1.59 14.03 25.98
C TYR A 344 2.65 13.92 24.91
N THR A 345 2.68 12.76 24.25
CA THR A 345 3.56 12.54 23.12
C THR A 345 2.80 11.90 21.98
N ARG A 346 3.00 12.41 20.78
CA ARG A 346 2.42 11.86 19.56
C ARG A 346 3.44 11.80 18.45
N VAL A 347 3.35 10.72 17.68
CA VAL A 347 4.12 10.52 16.45
C VAL A 347 3.16 10.30 15.29
N THR A 348 3.34 11.04 14.22
CA THR A 348 2.60 10.90 12.97
C THR A 348 3.58 10.70 11.82
N ALA A 349 3.15 10.07 10.74
CA ALA A 349 3.96 9.79 9.57
C ALA A 349 3.30 10.27 8.28
N ALA A 350 4.10 10.73 7.33
CA ALA A 350 3.69 10.93 5.95
C ALA A 350 3.85 9.61 5.17
N PHE A 351 3.43 9.57 3.89
CA PHE A 351 3.70 8.39 3.07
C PHE A 351 5.21 8.19 2.85
N PRO A 352 5.68 6.92 2.88
CA PRO A 352 7.06 6.60 2.61
C PRO A 352 7.42 6.93 1.15
N VAL A 353 8.63 7.42 0.95
CA VAL A 353 9.24 7.62 -0.36
C VAL A 353 10.19 6.45 -0.62
N ARG A 354 10.00 5.73 -1.72
CA ARG A 354 10.88 4.64 -2.11
C ARG A 354 12.27 5.14 -2.48
N THR A 355 13.28 4.38 -2.07
CA THR A 355 14.67 4.59 -2.42
C THR A 355 15.21 3.37 -3.19
N GLU A 356 16.40 3.44 -3.74
CA GLU A 356 17.01 2.31 -4.47
C GLU A 356 17.10 1.02 -3.63
N ASN A 357 17.31 1.15 -2.32
CA ASN A 357 17.54 0.02 -1.42
C ASN A 357 16.48 -0.14 -0.32
N GLY A 358 15.34 0.55 -0.42
CA GLY A 358 14.31 0.48 0.60
C GLY A 358 13.30 1.63 0.55
N ALA A 359 13.07 2.29 1.67
CA ALA A 359 12.20 3.44 1.77
C ALA A 359 12.70 4.47 2.78
N SER A 360 12.34 5.72 2.59
CA SER A 360 12.48 6.76 3.61
C SER A 360 11.12 7.36 3.95
N GLU A 361 10.92 7.72 5.19
CA GLU A 361 9.66 8.26 5.68
C GLU A 361 9.91 9.38 6.68
N ASN A 362 9.19 10.48 6.51
CA ASN A 362 9.23 11.57 7.47
C ASN A 362 8.19 11.35 8.55
N ILE A 363 8.65 11.34 9.80
CA ILE A 363 7.78 11.29 10.97
C ILE A 363 7.84 12.64 11.68
N CYS A 364 6.71 13.06 12.22
CA CYS A 364 6.63 14.26 13.06
C CYS A 364 6.39 13.82 14.51
N VAL A 365 7.34 14.14 15.38
CA VAL A 365 7.24 13.90 16.82
C VAL A 365 6.79 15.20 17.48
N ARG A 366 5.70 15.14 18.24
CA ARG A 366 5.18 16.26 19.02
C ARG A 366 5.12 15.88 20.48
N VAL A 367 5.63 16.74 21.34
CA VAL A 367 5.71 16.53 22.77
C VAL A 367 5.19 17.77 23.50
N LEU A 368 4.19 17.54 24.36
CA LEU A 368 3.70 18.51 25.33
C LEU A 368 4.28 18.15 26.69
N TYR A 369 4.89 19.11 27.38
CA TYR A 369 5.57 18.88 28.65
C TYR A 369 5.41 20.05 29.61
N ARG A 370 5.59 19.77 30.90
CA ARG A 370 5.76 20.81 31.92
C ARG A 370 7.23 21.17 32.07
N THR A 371 7.52 22.45 32.10
CA THR A 371 8.87 22.97 32.34
C THR A 371 9.24 22.86 33.81
N GLN A 372 10.52 23.10 34.15
CA GLN A 372 10.96 23.20 35.54
C GLN A 372 10.22 24.32 36.33
N ARG A 373 9.67 25.30 35.66
CA ARG A 373 8.88 26.39 36.25
C ARG A 373 7.40 26.05 36.43
N GLY A 374 6.98 24.87 35.99
CA GLY A 374 5.60 24.39 36.08
C GLY A 374 4.68 24.80 34.91
N SER A 375 5.14 25.71 34.03
CA SER A 375 4.35 26.09 32.85
C SER A 375 4.33 24.99 31.78
N LEU A 376 3.25 24.92 31.00
CA LEU A 376 3.17 24.02 29.85
C LEU A 376 4.02 24.58 28.70
N SER A 377 4.74 23.71 28.03
CA SER A 377 5.50 24.01 26.81
C SER A 377 5.38 22.84 25.83
N SER A 378 5.75 23.07 24.58
CA SER A 378 5.69 22.04 23.55
C SER A 378 6.87 22.12 22.61
N MET A 379 7.13 21.00 21.96
CA MET A 379 8.09 20.92 20.87
C MET A 379 7.55 20.03 19.74
N SER A 380 7.97 20.35 18.54
CA SER A 380 7.73 19.53 17.35
C SER A 380 9.05 19.31 16.62
N ARG A 381 9.31 18.07 16.19
CA ARG A 381 10.49 17.70 15.38
C ARG A 381 10.10 16.75 14.27
N VAL A 382 10.63 17.00 13.10
CA VAL A 382 10.54 16.08 11.97
C VAL A 382 11.82 15.26 11.94
N LEU A 383 11.68 13.95 11.91
CA LEU A 383 12.76 12.99 11.78
C LEU A 383 12.55 12.21 10.48
N THR A 384 13.63 11.94 9.76
CA THR A 384 13.59 11.09 8.56
C THR A 384 14.08 9.70 8.95
N LEU A 385 13.20 8.72 8.82
CA LEU A 385 13.52 7.31 9.03
C LEU A 385 13.92 6.70 7.70
N THR A 386 14.99 5.89 7.71
CA THR A 386 15.42 5.11 6.55
C THR A 386 15.26 3.63 6.86
N PHE A 387 14.57 2.92 5.99
CA PHE A 387 14.34 1.49 6.06
C PHE A 387 15.11 0.82 4.92
N GLU A 388 15.97 -0.13 5.25
CA GLU A 388 16.72 -0.91 4.28
C GLU A 388 15.99 -2.21 3.95
N GLY A 389 15.93 -2.58 2.67
CA GLY A 389 15.24 -3.77 2.17
C GLY A 389 13.86 -3.47 1.57
N GLY A 390 13.13 -4.51 1.18
CA GLY A 390 11.76 -4.39 0.68
C GLY A 390 11.56 -4.45 -0.83
N GLY A 391 12.60 -4.82 -1.62
CA GLY A 391 12.47 -5.15 -3.05
C GLY A 391 12.18 -3.96 -3.97
N ALA A 392 12.08 -4.26 -5.26
CA ALA A 392 11.91 -3.27 -6.31
C ALA A 392 10.51 -2.60 -6.31
N ALA A 393 10.42 -1.43 -6.95
CA ALA A 393 9.22 -0.63 -7.01
C ALA A 393 8.12 -1.26 -7.86
N GLY A 394 7.07 -1.77 -7.21
CA GLY A 394 5.78 -2.06 -7.86
C GLY A 394 4.81 -0.89 -7.70
N MET A 395 3.80 -0.81 -8.57
CA MET A 395 2.69 0.13 -8.42
C MET A 395 1.76 -0.34 -7.29
N THR A 396 2.09 0.00 -6.05
CA THR A 396 1.28 -0.32 -4.87
C THR A 396 0.83 0.94 -4.18
N LEU A 397 -0.29 0.85 -3.46
CA LEU A 397 -0.79 1.94 -2.65
C LEU A 397 0.04 1.99 -1.34
N PRO A 398 0.74 3.09 -1.03
CA PRO A 398 1.55 3.16 0.18
C PRO A 398 0.67 3.25 1.44
N GLU A 399 1.17 2.65 2.52
CA GLU A 399 0.70 2.88 3.89
C GLU A 399 1.76 3.66 4.65
N THR A 400 1.34 4.46 5.63
CA THR A 400 2.27 5.11 6.56
C THR A 400 2.81 4.10 7.58
N ALA A 401 3.98 4.38 8.16
CA ALA A 401 4.52 3.58 9.24
C ALA A 401 3.57 3.53 10.44
N ARG A 402 3.55 2.38 11.09
CA ARG A 402 2.82 2.14 12.34
C ARG A 402 3.77 2.28 13.52
N PHE A 403 3.27 2.92 14.56
CA PHE A 403 4.04 3.15 15.78
C PHE A 403 3.52 2.25 16.91
N GLY A 404 4.44 1.57 17.57
CA GLY A 404 4.15 0.89 18.83
C GLY A 404 3.95 1.87 19.98
N GLU A 405 4.15 1.41 21.20
CA GLU A 405 4.08 2.28 22.38
C GLU A 405 5.22 3.30 22.35
N VAL A 406 4.85 4.59 22.37
CA VAL A 406 5.79 5.71 22.37
C VAL A 406 6.19 6.01 23.81
N TYR A 407 7.46 5.83 24.10
CA TYR A 407 8.03 6.23 25.39
C TYR A 407 8.79 7.53 25.23
N ALA A 408 8.43 8.54 26.03
CA ALA A 408 9.14 9.80 26.12
C ALA A 408 9.44 10.14 27.58
N ALA A 409 10.67 10.55 27.86
CA ALA A 409 11.11 10.95 29.19
C ALA A 409 11.78 12.31 29.16
N ALA A 410 11.56 13.09 30.21
CA ALA A 410 12.23 14.37 30.41
C ALA A 410 13.68 14.15 30.83
N GLY A 411 14.61 14.76 30.09
CA GLY A 411 16.04 14.82 30.39
C GLY A 411 16.50 16.24 30.72
N ASP A 412 17.81 16.43 30.86
CA ASP A 412 18.39 17.74 31.13
C ASP A 412 18.45 18.59 29.84
N GLY A 413 17.45 19.44 29.65
CA GLY A 413 17.29 20.27 28.44
C GLY A 413 16.82 19.51 27.19
N ALA A 414 16.39 18.28 27.34
CA ALA A 414 16.01 17.41 26.22
C ALA A 414 14.86 16.47 26.56
N VAL A 415 14.28 15.85 25.53
CA VAL A 415 13.33 14.74 25.62
C VAL A 415 13.99 13.50 25.03
N GLU A 416 14.09 12.44 25.80
CA GLU A 416 14.48 11.12 25.31
C GLU A 416 13.26 10.41 24.72
N LEU A 417 13.31 10.07 23.45
CA LEU A 417 12.26 9.38 22.72
C LEU A 417 12.67 7.95 22.38
N ARG A 418 11.77 7.00 22.63
CA ARG A 418 11.88 5.61 22.15
C ARG A 418 10.55 5.18 21.57
N CYS A 419 10.57 4.68 20.35
CA CYS A 419 9.37 4.25 19.64
C CYS A 419 9.70 3.09 18.70
N PRO A 420 9.05 1.93 18.83
CA PRO A 420 9.06 0.89 17.82
C PRO A 420 8.31 1.37 16.58
N VAL A 421 8.88 1.15 15.42
CA VAL A 421 8.29 1.56 14.13
C VAL A 421 8.26 0.36 13.20
N GLU A 422 7.14 0.16 12.56
CA GLU A 422 6.90 -0.89 11.60
C GLU A 422 6.35 -0.28 10.30
N LEU A 423 7.04 -0.51 9.18
CA LEU A 423 6.63 -0.10 7.85
C LEU A 423 6.33 -1.33 7.00
N SER A 424 5.10 -1.44 6.51
CA SER A 424 4.72 -2.44 5.52
C SER A 424 5.00 -1.91 4.13
N LEU A 425 5.92 -2.56 3.42
CA LEU A 425 6.17 -2.31 2.01
C LEU A 425 5.65 -3.47 1.19
N ASP A 426 4.60 -3.23 0.45
CA ASP A 426 4.12 -4.18 -0.54
C ASP A 426 4.94 -3.98 -1.82
N ALA A 427 5.97 -4.80 -1.98
CA ALA A 427 6.82 -4.80 -3.14
C ALA A 427 6.40 -5.94 -4.06
N ALA A 428 5.92 -5.63 -5.24
CA ALA A 428 5.67 -6.59 -6.30
C ALA A 428 6.59 -6.27 -7.47
N ASP A 429 7.55 -7.14 -7.73
CA ASP A 429 8.29 -7.10 -8.99
C ASP A 429 7.36 -7.55 -10.10
N VAL A 430 7.15 -6.69 -11.08
CA VAL A 430 6.42 -7.06 -12.29
C VAL A 430 7.39 -7.75 -13.22
N SER A 431 7.11 -9.00 -13.57
CA SER A 431 7.81 -9.72 -14.63
C SER A 431 6.91 -9.92 -15.84
N GLU A 432 7.53 -10.01 -17.00
CA GLU A 432 6.83 -10.25 -18.25
C GLU A 432 7.04 -11.70 -18.70
N LEU A 433 5.93 -12.36 -19.06
CA LEU A 433 5.94 -13.67 -19.65
C LEU A 433 5.48 -13.56 -21.09
N THR A 434 6.38 -13.85 -22.04
CA THR A 434 6.09 -13.86 -23.46
C THR A 434 5.56 -15.23 -23.88
N TYR A 435 4.49 -15.27 -24.65
CA TYR A 435 3.88 -16.47 -25.20
C TYR A 435 3.47 -16.28 -26.65
N VAL A 436 3.34 -17.38 -27.41
CA VAL A 436 2.89 -17.36 -28.80
C VAL A 436 1.38 -17.24 -28.83
N SER A 437 0.86 -16.13 -29.32
CA SER A 437 -0.58 -15.82 -29.38
C SER A 437 -1.26 -16.29 -30.67
N GLN A 438 -0.53 -16.30 -31.80
CA GLN A 438 -1.02 -16.76 -33.09
C GLN A 438 0.12 -17.43 -33.89
N MET A 439 -0.26 -18.37 -34.75
CA MET A 439 0.65 -19.07 -35.66
C MET A 439 0.08 -19.09 -37.05
N GLU A 440 0.88 -18.70 -38.01
CA GLU A 440 0.54 -18.77 -39.45
C GLU A 440 1.57 -19.64 -40.18
N LEU A 441 1.09 -20.56 -40.98
CA LEU A 441 1.91 -21.39 -41.88
C LEU A 441 1.76 -20.90 -43.31
N GLU A 442 2.88 -20.55 -43.92
CA GLU A 442 2.99 -20.18 -45.32
C GLU A 442 3.75 -21.28 -46.08
N GLU A 443 3.33 -21.56 -47.31
CA GLU A 443 4.09 -22.47 -48.14
C GLU A 443 5.50 -21.92 -48.35
N ARG A 444 6.53 -22.75 -48.08
CA ARG A 444 7.88 -22.37 -48.44
C ARG A 444 8.01 -22.43 -49.95
N GLU A 445 8.50 -21.35 -50.54
CA GLU A 445 9.03 -21.44 -51.89
C GLU A 445 10.09 -22.55 -51.89
N THR A 446 9.89 -23.57 -52.72
CA THR A 446 10.74 -24.75 -52.81
C THR A 446 12.16 -24.37 -53.19
N ALA A 447 13.00 -24.07 -52.23
CA ALA A 447 14.43 -24.13 -52.43
C ALA A 447 14.79 -25.63 -52.54
N ASP A 448 15.53 -25.97 -53.57
CA ASP A 448 15.88 -27.33 -54.00
C ASP A 448 16.20 -28.22 -52.81
N GLU A 449 15.35 -29.19 -52.47
CA GLU A 449 15.55 -30.18 -51.38
C GLU A 449 16.80 -31.05 -51.59
N THR A 450 17.33 -31.08 -52.79
CA THR A 450 18.50 -31.86 -53.21
C THR A 450 19.81 -31.31 -52.70
N GLU A 451 19.90 -30.06 -52.24
CA GLU A 451 21.17 -29.45 -51.74
C GLU A 451 21.32 -29.47 -50.24
N ARG A 452 20.37 -29.95 -49.48
CA ARG A 452 20.47 -29.98 -48.00
C ARG A 452 21.17 -31.24 -47.54
N PRO A 453 22.23 -31.13 -46.65
CA PRO A 453 22.87 -32.27 -46.10
C PRO A 453 21.92 -33.07 -45.22
N SER A 454 21.95 -34.41 -45.40
CA SER A 454 21.09 -35.33 -44.61
C SER A 454 21.51 -35.42 -43.15
N LEU A 455 22.74 -35.01 -42.81
CA LEU A 455 23.31 -35.01 -41.48
C LEU A 455 24.27 -33.84 -41.32
N ILE A 456 24.12 -33.10 -40.21
CA ILE A 456 24.99 -32.00 -39.81
C ILE A 456 25.69 -32.36 -38.50
N VAL A 457 26.96 -32.00 -38.36
CA VAL A 457 27.71 -32.15 -37.09
C VAL A 457 28.06 -30.76 -36.61
N ILE A 458 27.70 -30.47 -35.38
CA ILE A 458 28.04 -29.20 -34.73
C ILE A 458 28.64 -29.43 -33.36
N ARG A 459 29.40 -28.48 -32.85
CA ARG A 459 29.68 -28.38 -31.44
C ARG A 459 28.56 -27.66 -30.76
N LEU A 460 27.88 -28.30 -29.79
CA LEU A 460 26.79 -27.70 -29.04
C LEU A 460 27.31 -26.54 -28.19
N GLY A 461 26.70 -25.38 -28.34
CA GLY A 461 26.89 -24.24 -27.46
C GLY A 461 26.04 -24.36 -26.19
N GLU A 462 25.68 -23.24 -25.63
CA GLU A 462 24.71 -23.13 -24.52
C GLU A 462 23.24 -23.19 -24.98
N GLU A 463 23.02 -23.35 -26.28
CA GLU A 463 21.68 -23.40 -26.90
C GLU A 463 20.94 -24.69 -26.51
N SER A 464 19.63 -24.62 -26.34
CA SER A 464 18.80 -25.81 -26.10
C SER A 464 18.71 -26.68 -27.37
N LEU A 465 18.47 -27.98 -27.20
CA LEU A 465 18.23 -28.89 -28.35
C LEU A 465 17.02 -28.46 -29.20
N TRP A 466 16.04 -27.77 -28.61
CA TRP A 466 14.93 -27.16 -29.33
C TRP A 466 15.43 -26.06 -30.30
N THR A 467 16.25 -25.17 -29.82
CA THR A 467 16.82 -24.07 -30.63
C THR A 467 17.68 -24.63 -31.78
N VAL A 468 18.47 -25.66 -31.48
CA VAL A 468 19.27 -26.36 -32.49
C VAL A 468 18.38 -27.05 -33.53
N ALA A 469 17.34 -27.77 -33.10
CA ALA A 469 16.41 -28.44 -34.01
C ALA A 469 15.70 -27.43 -34.94
N LYS A 470 15.21 -26.34 -34.38
CA LYS A 470 14.58 -25.24 -35.14
C LYS A 470 15.53 -24.64 -36.16
N LYS A 471 16.78 -24.37 -35.79
CA LYS A 471 17.81 -23.73 -36.63
C LYS A 471 18.24 -24.62 -37.80
N PHE A 472 18.35 -25.90 -37.59
CA PHE A 472 18.89 -26.83 -38.59
C PHE A 472 17.82 -27.70 -39.27
N GLY A 473 16.55 -27.44 -39.02
CA GLY A 473 15.45 -28.16 -39.67
C GLY A 473 15.38 -29.64 -39.25
N SER A 474 15.51 -29.90 -37.98
CA SER A 474 15.41 -31.22 -37.35
C SER A 474 14.32 -31.26 -36.30
N THR A 475 14.24 -32.36 -35.56
CA THR A 475 13.41 -32.45 -34.37
C THR A 475 14.27 -32.86 -33.15
N ARG A 476 13.78 -32.52 -31.97
CA ARG A 476 14.46 -32.92 -30.74
C ARG A 476 14.63 -34.42 -30.64
N GLU A 477 13.60 -35.19 -30.99
CA GLU A 477 13.58 -36.65 -30.95
C GLU A 477 14.61 -37.27 -31.93
N LEU A 478 14.74 -36.68 -33.12
CA LEU A 478 15.76 -37.12 -34.10
C LEU A 478 17.15 -36.85 -33.60
N ILE A 479 17.40 -35.69 -33.00
CA ILE A 479 18.71 -35.34 -32.44
C ILE A 479 19.04 -36.28 -31.27
N GLU A 480 18.10 -36.47 -30.34
CA GLU A 480 18.30 -37.38 -29.20
C GLU A 480 18.52 -38.82 -29.61
N SER A 481 17.83 -39.33 -30.65
CA SER A 481 18.04 -40.66 -31.16
C SER A 481 19.41 -40.87 -31.87
N ALA A 482 19.93 -39.82 -32.49
CA ALA A 482 21.21 -39.83 -33.16
C ALA A 482 22.42 -39.67 -32.17
N ASN A 483 22.14 -39.18 -30.98
CA ASN A 483 23.16 -38.91 -29.93
C ASN A 483 22.75 -39.63 -28.63
N PRO A 484 22.96 -40.97 -28.55
CA PRO A 484 22.55 -41.71 -27.36
C PRO A 484 23.42 -41.30 -26.14
N GLY A 485 22.74 -40.83 -25.08
CA GLY A 485 23.32 -40.37 -23.83
C GLY A 485 23.06 -38.89 -23.52
N PRO A 486 23.47 -38.40 -22.36
CA PRO A 486 23.33 -36.99 -22.02
C PRO A 486 24.18 -36.12 -22.93
N VAL A 487 23.59 -35.12 -23.55
CA VAL A 487 24.23 -34.13 -24.41
C VAL A 487 24.51 -32.88 -23.61
N ASN A 488 25.79 -32.46 -23.54
CA ASN A 488 26.23 -31.31 -22.76
C ASN A 488 26.80 -30.21 -23.66
N PRO A 489 26.82 -28.96 -23.21
CA PRO A 489 27.55 -27.89 -23.90
C PRO A 489 29.00 -28.25 -24.12
N GLY A 490 29.50 -28.05 -25.34
CA GLY A 490 30.83 -28.43 -25.77
C GLY A 490 30.93 -29.78 -26.52
N ASP A 491 29.91 -30.63 -26.46
CA ASP A 491 29.90 -31.92 -27.16
C ASP A 491 29.70 -31.75 -28.68
N LEU A 492 30.24 -32.69 -29.45
CA LEU A 492 29.94 -32.81 -30.86
C LEU A 492 28.65 -33.61 -31.03
N ILE A 493 27.64 -33.01 -31.61
CA ILE A 493 26.31 -33.64 -31.80
C ILE A 493 26.00 -33.84 -33.27
N LEU A 494 25.30 -34.92 -33.56
CA LEU A 494 24.78 -35.28 -34.87
C LEU A 494 23.35 -34.72 -35.00
N ILE A 495 23.05 -33.98 -36.06
CA ILE A 495 21.76 -33.43 -36.34
C ILE A 495 21.25 -34.02 -37.66
N PRO A 496 20.39 -35.04 -37.59
CA PRO A 496 19.69 -35.56 -38.76
C PRO A 496 18.71 -34.53 -39.33
N HIS A 497 18.60 -34.42 -40.63
CA HIS A 497 17.58 -33.58 -41.24
C HIS A 497 16.21 -34.22 -41.06
N GLY A 498 15.22 -33.43 -40.57
CA GLY A 498 13.81 -33.82 -40.44
C GLY A 498 13.14 -33.82 -41.82
N ARG A 499 12.52 -34.93 -42.18
CA ARG A 499 11.73 -35.08 -43.42
C ARG A 499 10.25 -34.84 -43.17
#